data_5516de2842440a6eecc6f323f1872a4c
#
_entry.id   5516de2842440a6eecc6f323f1872a4c
#
_cell.length_a   1.000
_cell.length_b   1.000
_cell.length_c   1.000
_cell.angle_alpha   90.00
_cell.angle_beta   90.00
_cell.angle_gamma   90.00
#
_symmetry.space_group_name_H-M   'P 1'
#
loop_
_entity.id
_entity.type
_entity.pdbx_description
1 polymer ?
#
loop_
_entity_poly.entity_id
_entity_poly.type
_entity_poly.pdbx_seq_one_letter_code
_entity_poly.pdbx_strand_id
1 'polypeptide(L)'
;RTLAATVITAQLLGALVTNLFIKNTVKRRRPYEIIAGLEALLPPQKDWSFPSGHTTSSVSAGLLLFFHLPLLFGIPCLSIALCIVWSRMYLAVHFPTDILGGVCIGGFCAMMAEYITPMLLVHA
;
A
#
# COMPACT_ATOMS: atom_id res chain seq x y z
N ARG A 1 -0.50 -10.11 -19.94
CA ARG A 1 -1.81 -9.45 -19.76
C ARG A 1 -2.41 -9.74 -18.37
N THR A 2 -2.38 -10.98 -17.92
CA THR A 2 -2.93 -11.40 -16.62
C THR A 2 -2.25 -10.67 -15.44
N LEU A 3 -0.93 -10.64 -15.38
CA LEU A 3 -0.20 -9.98 -14.29
C LEU A 3 -0.56 -8.49 -14.15
N ALA A 4 -0.63 -7.76 -15.27
CA ALA A 4 -1.01 -6.36 -15.23
C ALA A 4 -2.44 -6.17 -14.68
N ALA A 5 -3.39 -7.01 -15.12
CA ALA A 5 -4.75 -7.00 -14.60
C ALA A 5 -4.79 -7.32 -13.09
N THR A 6 -4.01 -8.31 -12.64
CA THR A 6 -3.91 -8.67 -11.21
C THR A 6 -3.36 -7.50 -10.38
N VAL A 7 -2.29 -6.85 -10.85
CA VAL A 7 -1.75 -5.67 -10.17
C VAL A 7 -2.79 -4.55 -10.10
N ILE A 8 -3.49 -4.26 -11.20
CA ILE A 8 -4.54 -3.22 -11.22
C ILE A 8 -5.66 -3.58 -10.24
N THR A 9 -6.12 -4.83 -10.23
CA THR A 9 -7.14 -5.31 -9.28
C THR A 9 -6.69 -5.11 -7.83
N ALA A 10 -5.45 -5.48 -7.50
CA ALA A 10 -4.89 -5.28 -6.16
C ALA A 10 -4.84 -3.79 -5.76
N GLN A 11 -4.47 -2.90 -6.70
CA GLN A 11 -4.44 -1.45 -6.47
C GLN A 11 -5.83 -0.90 -6.21
N LEU A 12 -6.82 -1.29 -7.00
CA LEU A 12 -8.21 -0.87 -6.82
C LEU A 12 -8.78 -1.35 -5.48
N LEU A 13 -8.58 -2.62 -5.13
CA LEU A 13 -8.99 -3.18 -3.83
C LEU A 13 -8.31 -2.43 -2.67
N GLY A 14 -7.00 -2.22 -2.77
CA GLY A 14 -6.25 -1.48 -1.76
C GLY A 14 -6.76 -0.05 -1.58
N ALA A 15 -7.00 0.67 -2.67
CA ALA A 15 -7.54 2.03 -2.64
C ALA A 15 -8.95 2.08 -2.01
N LEU A 16 -9.83 1.15 -2.38
CA LEU A 16 -11.17 1.04 -1.80
C LEU A 16 -11.11 0.78 -0.29
N VAL A 17 -10.37 -0.25 0.12
CA VAL A 17 -10.28 -0.66 1.53
C VAL A 17 -9.64 0.44 2.37
N THR A 18 -8.52 1.02 1.93
CA THR A 18 -7.79 2.01 2.72
C THR A 18 -8.49 3.36 2.74
N ASN A 19 -8.83 3.92 1.57
CA ASN A 19 -9.25 5.31 1.48
C ASN A 19 -10.75 5.50 1.74
N LEU A 20 -11.61 4.58 1.30
CA LEU A 20 -13.05 4.72 1.49
C LEU A 20 -13.52 4.16 2.83
N PHE A 21 -12.99 3.01 3.27
CA PHE A 21 -13.47 2.38 4.49
C PHE A 21 -12.63 2.71 5.71
N ILE A 22 -11.36 2.28 5.77
CA ILE A 22 -10.61 2.30 7.02
C ILE A 22 -10.24 3.71 7.45
N LYS A 23 -9.74 4.55 6.55
CA LYS A 23 -9.37 5.95 6.89
C LYS A 23 -10.54 6.73 7.44
N ASN A 24 -11.71 6.59 6.82
CA ASN A 24 -12.93 7.30 7.24
C ASN A 24 -13.53 6.78 8.55
N THR A 25 -13.19 5.55 8.93
CA THR A 25 -13.64 4.94 10.19
C THR A 25 -12.68 5.27 11.35
N VAL A 26 -11.38 5.06 11.15
CA VAL A 26 -10.36 5.21 12.21
C VAL A 26 -10.03 6.67 12.46
N LYS A 27 -9.98 7.53 11.44
CA LYS A 27 -9.74 8.98 11.51
C LYS A 27 -8.52 9.36 12.37
N ARG A 28 -7.40 8.64 12.20
CA ARG A 28 -6.18 8.87 12.95
C ARG A 28 -5.44 10.11 12.41
N ARG A 29 -5.08 11.04 13.31
CA ARG A 29 -4.22 12.17 12.99
C ARG A 29 -2.80 11.71 12.67
N ARG A 30 -2.08 12.51 11.92
CA ARG A 30 -0.69 12.23 11.51
C ARG A 30 0.31 12.59 12.60
N PRO A 31 1.53 11.97 12.61
CA PRO A 31 2.55 12.23 13.62
C PRO A 31 2.86 13.71 13.81
N TYR A 32 3.06 14.45 12.72
CA TYR A 32 3.38 15.89 12.76
C TYR A 32 2.24 16.78 13.28
N GLU A 33 1.00 16.28 13.34
CA GLU A 33 -0.14 17.01 13.93
C GLU A 33 -0.26 16.84 15.43
N ILE A 34 0.41 15.83 16.01
CA ILE A 34 0.23 15.43 17.41
C ILE A 34 1.51 15.61 18.20
N ILE A 35 2.67 15.37 17.59
CA ILE A 35 3.96 15.40 18.27
C ILE A 35 4.54 16.82 18.15
N ALA A 36 4.63 17.51 19.28
CA ALA A 36 5.21 18.85 19.34
C ALA A 36 6.67 18.84 18.87
N GLY A 37 7.02 19.76 17.97
CA GLY A 37 8.37 19.87 17.42
C GLY A 37 8.71 18.87 16.30
N LEU A 38 7.77 18.02 15.89
CA LEU A 38 7.94 17.14 14.73
C LEU A 38 7.39 17.86 13.48
N GLU A 39 8.28 18.15 12.54
CA GLU A 39 7.90 18.73 11.25
C GLU A 39 7.88 17.64 10.17
N ALA A 40 6.82 17.61 9.37
CA ALA A 40 6.77 16.75 8.20
C ALA A 40 7.71 17.29 7.12
N LEU A 41 8.48 16.41 6.49
CA LEU A 41 9.33 16.75 5.34
C LEU A 41 8.54 16.89 4.03
N LEU A 42 7.22 16.65 4.07
CA LEU A 42 6.30 16.81 2.95
C LEU A 42 5.20 17.81 3.31
N PRO A 43 4.57 18.45 2.29
CA PRO A 43 3.39 19.28 2.52
C PRO A 43 2.30 18.52 3.30
N PRO A 44 1.53 19.19 4.17
CA PRO A 44 0.46 18.57 4.93
C PRO A 44 -0.50 17.78 4.05
N GLN A 45 -0.73 16.54 4.41
CA GLN A 45 -1.65 15.65 3.69
C GLN A 45 -3.07 15.91 4.15
N LYS A 46 -4.04 15.86 3.23
CA LYS A 46 -5.45 16.15 3.51
C LYS A 46 -6.23 14.95 4.08
N ASP A 47 -5.65 13.75 4.03
CA ASP A 47 -6.27 12.50 4.44
C ASP A 47 -5.71 11.98 5.79
N TRP A 48 -6.42 11.01 6.39
CA TRP A 48 -6.06 10.41 7.67
C TRP A 48 -4.81 9.51 7.58
N SER A 49 -4.13 9.33 8.72
CA SER A 49 -2.85 8.62 8.80
C SER A 49 -2.98 7.10 8.62
N PHE A 50 -3.98 6.47 9.26
CA PHE A 50 -4.11 5.00 9.28
C PHE A 50 -5.16 4.49 8.28
N PRO A 51 -4.87 3.45 7.53
CA PRO A 51 -3.55 2.88 7.27
C PRO A 51 -2.78 3.66 6.21
N SER A 52 -1.47 3.35 6.05
CA SER A 52 -0.65 3.98 5.01
C SER A 52 -1.03 3.46 3.61
N GLY A 53 -1.66 4.32 2.80
CA GLY A 53 -2.05 3.97 1.43
C GLY A 53 -0.86 3.69 0.52
N HIS A 54 0.24 4.45 0.64
CA HIS A 54 1.47 4.19 -0.11
C HIS A 54 2.08 2.84 0.25
N THR A 55 2.04 2.45 1.52
CA THR A 55 2.49 1.13 1.96
C THR A 55 1.62 0.02 1.38
N THR A 56 0.28 0.17 1.48
CA THR A 56 -0.66 -0.81 0.90
C THR A 56 -0.40 -1.02 -0.59
N SER A 57 -0.28 0.07 -1.33
CA SER A 57 -0.07 0.06 -2.79
C SER A 57 1.29 -0.55 -3.16
N SER A 58 2.39 -0.09 -2.54
CA SER A 58 3.73 -0.59 -2.86
C SER A 58 3.94 -2.05 -2.45
N VAL A 59 3.40 -2.48 -1.30
CA VAL A 59 3.49 -3.88 -0.86
C VAL A 59 2.71 -4.80 -1.78
N SER A 60 1.46 -4.46 -2.13
CA SER A 60 0.67 -5.31 -3.03
C SER A 60 1.31 -5.46 -4.41
N ALA A 61 1.77 -4.35 -5.01
CA ALA A 61 2.48 -4.41 -6.29
C ALA A 61 3.83 -5.13 -6.19
N GLY A 62 4.62 -4.81 -5.16
CA GLY A 62 5.94 -5.41 -4.94
C GLY A 62 5.89 -6.93 -4.78
N LEU A 63 4.92 -7.43 -4.01
CA LEU A 63 4.71 -8.87 -3.82
C LEU A 63 4.29 -9.55 -5.13
N LEU A 64 3.29 -9.02 -5.83
CA LEU A 64 2.83 -9.59 -7.10
C LEU A 64 3.95 -9.64 -8.14
N LEU A 65 4.71 -8.56 -8.28
CA LEU A 65 5.84 -8.51 -9.21
C LEU A 65 6.97 -9.45 -8.80
N PHE A 66 7.24 -9.56 -7.50
CA PHE A 66 8.27 -10.48 -6.99
C PHE A 66 7.94 -11.95 -7.29
N PHE A 67 6.71 -12.37 -7.09
CA PHE A 67 6.32 -13.77 -7.29
C PHE A 67 6.08 -14.15 -8.77
N HIS A 68 5.78 -13.19 -9.65
CA HIS A 68 5.45 -13.46 -11.05
C HIS A 68 6.57 -13.15 -12.05
N LEU A 69 7.57 -12.37 -11.66
CA LEU A 69 8.69 -12.05 -12.53
C LEU A 69 9.91 -12.91 -12.21
N PRO A 70 10.82 -13.11 -13.18
CA PRO A 70 12.14 -13.66 -12.88
C PRO A 70 12.83 -12.88 -11.76
N LEU A 71 13.59 -13.54 -10.89
CA LEU A 71 14.20 -12.92 -9.71
C LEU A 71 15.04 -11.67 -10.04
N LEU A 72 15.63 -11.63 -11.23
CA LEU A 72 16.38 -10.47 -11.73
C LEU A 72 15.54 -9.18 -11.73
N PHE A 73 14.24 -9.26 -11.98
CA PHE A 73 13.32 -8.13 -11.97
C PHE A 73 12.47 -8.08 -10.70
N GLY A 74 12.10 -9.23 -10.14
CA GLY A 74 11.28 -9.33 -8.95
C GLY A 74 11.96 -8.75 -7.71
N ILE A 75 13.26 -9.04 -7.51
CA ILE A 75 14.02 -8.50 -6.37
C ILE A 75 14.10 -6.97 -6.40
N PRO A 76 14.48 -6.31 -7.51
CA PRO A 76 14.42 -4.85 -7.59
C PRO A 76 13.03 -4.27 -7.31
N CYS A 77 11.96 -4.86 -7.83
CA CYS A 77 10.60 -4.39 -7.58
C CYS A 77 10.23 -4.46 -6.10
N LEU A 78 10.54 -5.56 -5.42
CA LEU A 78 10.30 -5.69 -3.99
C LEU A 78 11.17 -4.73 -3.18
N SER A 79 12.43 -4.54 -3.56
CA SER A 79 13.34 -3.59 -2.91
C SER A 79 12.83 -2.16 -2.99
N ILE A 80 12.33 -1.74 -4.16
CA ILE A 80 11.70 -0.41 -4.33
C ILE A 80 10.47 -0.29 -3.44
N ALA A 81 9.62 -1.32 -3.37
CA ALA A 81 8.45 -1.32 -2.49
C ALA A 81 8.85 -1.12 -1.02
N LEU A 82 9.88 -1.82 -0.55
CA LEU A 82 10.40 -1.68 0.81
C LEU A 82 11.01 -0.28 1.07
N CYS A 83 11.71 0.29 0.10
CA CYS A 83 12.21 1.67 0.19
C CYS A 83 11.05 2.68 0.32
N ILE A 84 9.96 2.50 -0.43
CA ILE A 84 8.77 3.34 -0.31
C ILE A 84 8.16 3.18 1.10
N VAL A 85 8.00 1.98 1.59
CA VAL A 85 7.50 1.69 2.95
C VAL A 85 8.33 2.42 4.01
N TRP A 86 9.66 2.28 3.95
CA TRP A 86 10.58 2.92 4.88
C TRP A 86 10.50 4.45 4.80
N SER A 87 10.41 5.00 3.59
CA SER A 87 10.34 6.46 3.39
C SER A 87 9.16 7.11 4.11
N ARG A 88 8.04 6.40 4.27
CA ARG A 88 6.85 6.96 4.96
C ARG A 88 7.09 7.27 6.43
N MET A 89 7.92 6.47 7.10
CA MET A 89 8.34 6.75 8.48
C MET A 89 9.38 7.87 8.52
N TYR A 90 10.38 7.80 7.65
CA TYR A 90 11.45 8.80 7.58
C TYR A 90 10.90 10.22 7.32
N LEU A 91 9.88 10.33 6.48
CA LEU A 91 9.22 11.60 6.17
C LEU A 91 8.26 12.10 7.28
N ALA A 92 8.16 11.40 8.41
CA ALA A 92 7.30 11.72 9.55
C ALA A 92 5.80 11.84 9.22
N VAL A 93 5.34 11.20 8.15
CA VAL A 93 3.93 11.28 7.70
C VAL A 93 3.06 10.12 8.21
N HIS A 94 3.66 9.03 8.70
CA HIS A 94 2.98 7.86 9.23
C HIS A 94 3.64 7.29 10.47
N PHE A 95 2.85 6.75 11.38
CA PHE A 95 3.34 5.94 12.50
C PHE A 95 3.76 4.55 12.03
N PRO A 96 4.67 3.85 12.76
CA PRO A 96 5.01 2.46 12.45
C PRO A 96 3.78 1.53 12.36
N THR A 97 2.76 1.77 13.18
CA THR A 97 1.50 1.00 13.15
C THR A 97 0.67 1.25 11.90
N ASP A 98 0.74 2.45 11.28
CA ASP A 98 0.09 2.75 10.00
C ASP A 98 0.76 1.96 8.87
N ILE A 99 2.07 1.79 8.97
CA ILE A 99 2.88 0.98 8.05
C ILE A 99 2.51 -0.50 8.19
N LEU A 100 2.49 -1.02 9.41
CA LEU A 100 2.09 -2.42 9.66
C LEU A 100 0.68 -2.71 9.12
N GLY A 101 -0.28 -1.81 9.39
CA GLY A 101 -1.62 -1.91 8.82
C GLY A 101 -1.59 -1.92 7.29
N GLY A 102 -0.80 -1.04 6.67
CA GLY A 102 -0.62 -0.99 5.23
C GLY A 102 0.00 -2.26 4.65
N VAL A 103 0.99 -2.87 5.33
CA VAL A 103 1.61 -4.15 4.92
C VAL A 103 0.59 -5.28 4.95
N CYS A 104 -0.17 -5.41 6.04
CA CYS A 104 -1.21 -6.45 6.16
C CYS A 104 -2.28 -6.33 5.08
N ILE A 105 -2.78 -5.11 4.86
CA ILE A 105 -3.81 -4.84 3.84
C ILE A 105 -3.24 -5.05 2.43
N GLY A 106 -2.02 -4.57 2.15
CA GLY A 106 -1.37 -4.76 0.85
C GLY A 106 -1.15 -6.22 0.51
N GLY A 107 -0.67 -7.02 1.47
CA GLY A 107 -0.53 -8.47 1.32
C GLY A 107 -1.88 -9.15 1.07
N PHE A 108 -2.90 -8.80 1.85
CA PHE A 108 -4.25 -9.32 1.65
C PHE A 108 -4.82 -8.96 0.27
N CYS A 109 -4.68 -7.70 -0.17
CA CYS A 109 -5.14 -7.27 -1.49
C CYS A 109 -4.41 -7.98 -2.63
N ALA A 110 -3.11 -8.26 -2.48
CA ALA A 110 -2.35 -9.05 -3.46
C ALA A 110 -2.93 -10.47 -3.57
N MET A 111 -3.14 -11.15 -2.44
CA MET A 111 -3.73 -12.51 -2.42
C MET A 111 -5.14 -12.52 -3.01
N MET A 112 -5.98 -11.56 -2.64
CA MET A 112 -7.35 -11.46 -3.17
C MET A 112 -7.37 -11.19 -4.68
N ALA A 113 -6.46 -10.37 -5.18
CA ALA A 113 -6.35 -10.08 -6.61
C ALA A 113 -5.94 -11.32 -7.41
N GLU A 114 -5.04 -12.16 -6.88
CA GLU A 114 -4.69 -13.47 -7.48
C GLU A 114 -5.92 -14.36 -7.68
N TYR A 115 -6.81 -14.34 -6.71
CA TYR A 115 -8.02 -15.16 -6.75
C TYR A 115 -9.11 -14.56 -7.64
N ILE A 116 -9.33 -13.25 -7.55
CA ILE A 116 -10.46 -12.56 -8.23
C ILE A 116 -10.16 -12.32 -9.72
N THR A 117 -8.94 -11.95 -10.09
CA THR A 117 -8.62 -11.55 -11.47
C THR A 117 -8.87 -12.64 -12.50
N PRO A 118 -8.50 -13.91 -12.27
CA PRO A 118 -8.83 -14.98 -13.22
C PRO A 118 -10.33 -15.14 -13.43
N MET A 119 -11.13 -14.99 -12.37
CA MET A 119 -12.60 -15.08 -12.47
C MET A 119 -13.18 -13.97 -13.33
N LEU A 120 -12.67 -12.73 -13.17
CA LEU A 120 -13.11 -11.59 -13.97
C LEU A 120 -12.75 -11.76 -15.45
N LEU A 121 -11.58 -12.33 -15.75
CA LEU A 121 -11.09 -12.51 -17.13
C LEU A 121 -11.76 -13.68 -17.87
N VAL A 122 -12.34 -14.64 -17.15
CA VAL A 122 -13.10 -15.74 -17.77
C VAL A 122 -14.46 -15.27 -18.29
N HIS A 123 -15.01 -14.22 -17.69
CA HIS A 123 -16.34 -13.70 -18.03
C HIS A 123 -16.29 -12.43 -18.91
N ALA A 124 -15.10 -11.96 -19.30
CA ALA A 124 -14.86 -10.80 -20.15
C ALA A 124 -14.44 -11.22 -21.55
#